data_f6c409a1d44ec2034a43663194a424ce
#
_entry.id   f6c409a1d44ec2034a43663194a424ce
#
_cell.length_a   1.000
_cell.length_b   1.000
_cell.length_c   1.000
_cell.angle_alpha   90.00
_cell.angle_beta   90.00
_cell.angle_gamma   90.00
#
_symmetry.space_group_name_H-M   'P 1'
#
loop_
_entity.id
_entity.type
_entity.pdbx_description
1 polymer ?
#
loop_
_entity_poly.entity_id
_entity_poly.type
_entity_poly.pdbx_seq_one_letter_code
_entity_poly.pdbx_strand_id
1 'polypeptide(L)'
;MSKVLVIAEHDGTNLNGSTARAVSCASDLGLDGIDIVVLASDGSAVAEQAAKISGVSNVLLVQNPANENAVAAFLAPQIEALATDYSHVLAPSTTFGKDLMPRVAAHLGRPQISDIMRVESSHVFDRPIYAGNAIATVEAPE
;
A
#
# COMPACT_ATOMS: atom_id res chain seq x y z
N MET A 1 -11.79 10.36 11.28
CA MET A 1 -11.51 8.89 11.24
C MET A 1 -10.27 8.64 10.39
N SER A 2 -9.32 7.95 10.97
CA SER A 2 -8.03 7.67 10.31
C SER A 2 -8.06 6.28 9.68
N LYS A 3 -7.93 6.20 8.36
CA LYS A 3 -7.95 4.95 7.61
C LYS A 3 -6.64 4.72 6.87
N VAL A 4 -6.37 3.47 6.56
CA VAL A 4 -5.23 3.03 5.76
C VAL A 4 -5.70 2.58 4.39
N LEU A 5 -5.02 3.03 3.35
CA LEU A 5 -5.17 2.51 1.99
C LEU A 5 -4.01 1.56 1.69
N VAL A 6 -4.31 0.32 1.38
CA VAL A 6 -3.32 -0.68 0.95
C VAL A 6 -3.43 -0.91 -0.55
N ILE A 7 -2.32 -0.81 -1.25
CA ILE A 7 -2.27 -1.03 -2.70
C ILE A 7 -2.05 -2.52 -2.95
N ALA A 8 -2.96 -3.15 -3.69
CA ALA A 8 -2.84 -4.55 -4.06
C ALA A 8 -1.79 -4.74 -5.16
N GLU A 9 -0.97 -5.78 -5.02
CA GLU A 9 -0.12 -6.31 -6.08
C GLU A 9 -0.78 -7.54 -6.68
N HIS A 10 -0.84 -7.61 -8.00
CA HIS A 10 -1.49 -8.70 -8.72
C HIS A 10 -0.94 -8.84 -10.16
N ASP A 11 -1.29 -9.94 -10.80
CA ASP A 11 -0.95 -10.23 -12.20
C ASP A 11 -2.14 -10.04 -13.17
N GLY A 12 -3.23 -9.42 -12.72
CA GLY A 12 -4.49 -9.26 -13.45
C GLY A 12 -5.54 -10.33 -13.12
N THR A 13 -5.12 -11.48 -12.62
CA THR A 13 -6.01 -12.61 -12.29
C THR A 13 -5.86 -13.05 -10.84
N ASN A 14 -4.62 -13.07 -10.34
CA ASN A 14 -4.31 -13.55 -9.01
C ASN A 14 -3.72 -12.42 -8.15
N LEU A 15 -4.22 -12.31 -6.93
CA LEU A 15 -3.66 -11.43 -5.91
C LEU A 15 -2.33 -12.01 -5.43
N ASN A 16 -1.28 -11.17 -5.38
CA ASN A 16 -0.01 -11.56 -4.81
C ASN A 16 -0.12 -11.64 -3.27
N GLY A 17 0.44 -12.69 -2.68
CA GLY A 17 0.43 -12.90 -1.23
C GLY A 17 1.13 -11.80 -0.41
N SER A 18 1.97 -10.98 -1.04
CA SER A 18 2.58 -9.80 -0.43
C SER A 18 1.56 -8.77 0.05
N THR A 19 0.39 -8.70 -0.60
CA THR A 19 -0.71 -7.79 -0.20
C THR A 19 -1.21 -8.12 1.21
N ALA A 20 -1.34 -9.40 1.56
CA ALA A 20 -1.76 -9.80 2.91
C ALA A 20 -0.75 -9.38 3.98
N ARG A 21 0.54 -9.35 3.67
CA ARG A 21 1.58 -8.84 4.59
C ARG A 21 1.46 -7.33 4.80
N ALA A 22 1.17 -6.58 3.73
CA ALA A 22 0.89 -5.16 3.84
C ALA A 22 -0.36 -4.88 4.70
N VAL A 23 -1.40 -5.69 4.57
CA VAL A 23 -2.60 -5.62 5.43
C VAL A 23 -2.27 -5.92 6.89
N SER A 24 -1.39 -6.88 7.16
CA SER A 24 -0.93 -7.14 8.53
C SER A 24 -0.22 -5.92 9.13
N CYS A 25 0.66 -5.29 8.38
CA CYS A 25 1.31 -4.04 8.80
C CYS A 25 0.27 -2.93 9.04
N ALA A 26 -0.72 -2.81 8.17
CA ALA A 26 -1.81 -1.84 8.33
C ALA A 26 -2.63 -2.10 9.61
N SER A 27 -2.84 -3.36 9.96
CA SER A 27 -3.54 -3.74 11.21
C SER A 27 -2.77 -3.30 12.45
N ASP A 28 -1.44 -3.38 12.41
CA ASP A 28 -0.58 -2.98 13.52
C ASP A 28 -0.60 -1.46 13.78
N LEU A 29 -1.02 -0.66 12.80
CA LEU A 29 -1.22 0.79 12.99
C LEU A 29 -2.38 1.12 13.95
N GLY A 30 -3.31 0.20 14.15
CA GLY A 30 -4.44 0.38 15.07
C GLY A 30 -5.42 1.49 14.66
N LEU A 31 -5.57 1.74 13.36
CA LEU A 31 -6.44 2.79 12.83
C LEU A 31 -7.87 2.28 12.58
N ASP A 32 -8.78 3.18 12.21
CA ASP A 32 -10.23 2.92 12.15
C ASP A 32 -10.68 1.98 11.03
N GLY A 33 -9.86 1.75 10.02
CA GLY A 33 -10.18 0.83 8.94
C GLY A 33 -9.08 0.67 7.92
N ILE A 34 -9.14 -0.44 7.20
CA ILE A 34 -8.19 -0.80 6.15
C ILE A 34 -8.98 -1.03 4.86
N ASP A 35 -8.73 -0.21 3.87
CA ASP A 35 -9.27 -0.40 2.54
C ASP A 35 -8.15 -0.86 1.59
N ILE A 36 -8.46 -1.76 0.66
CA ILE A 36 -7.54 -2.18 -0.39
C ILE A 36 -7.97 -1.55 -1.70
N VAL A 37 -7.03 -1.01 -2.47
CA VAL A 37 -7.27 -0.60 -3.85
C VAL A 37 -6.68 -1.61 -4.82
N VAL A 38 -7.49 -2.03 -5.78
CA VAL A 38 -7.11 -2.86 -6.93
C VAL A 38 -7.18 -1.98 -8.17
N LEU A 39 -6.02 -1.73 -8.77
CA LEU A 39 -5.92 -0.98 -10.03
C LEU A 39 -5.63 -1.97 -11.15
N ALA A 40 -6.56 -2.14 -12.06
CA ALA A 40 -6.49 -3.13 -13.13
C ALA A 40 -7.29 -2.70 -14.37
N SER A 41 -7.07 -3.37 -15.50
CA SER A 41 -7.98 -3.22 -16.65
C SER A 41 -9.29 -3.97 -16.40
N ASP A 42 -9.20 -5.21 -15.89
CA ASP A 42 -10.29 -5.96 -15.27
C ASP A 42 -9.75 -6.59 -13.98
N GLY A 43 -10.22 -6.12 -12.85
CA GLY A 43 -9.73 -6.54 -11.54
C GLY A 43 -10.75 -7.31 -10.72
N SER A 44 -11.86 -7.76 -11.29
CA SER A 44 -12.96 -8.39 -10.54
C SER A 44 -12.50 -9.60 -9.75
N ALA A 45 -11.73 -10.51 -10.35
CA ALA A 45 -11.22 -11.70 -9.69
C ALA A 45 -10.22 -11.38 -8.57
N VAL A 46 -9.39 -10.35 -8.78
CA VAL A 46 -8.43 -9.88 -7.77
C VAL A 46 -9.15 -9.22 -6.61
N ALA A 47 -10.18 -8.41 -6.89
CA ALA A 47 -10.97 -7.74 -5.85
C ALA A 47 -11.70 -8.76 -4.95
N GLU A 48 -12.23 -9.83 -5.51
CA GLU A 48 -12.83 -10.93 -4.73
C GLU A 48 -11.82 -11.61 -3.81
N GLN A 49 -10.59 -11.81 -4.27
CA GLN A 49 -9.51 -12.36 -3.45
C GLN A 49 -9.11 -11.39 -2.34
N ALA A 50 -8.96 -10.11 -2.66
CA ALA A 50 -8.63 -9.08 -1.69
C ALA A 50 -9.69 -8.95 -0.57
N ALA A 51 -10.97 -9.08 -0.92
CA ALA A 51 -12.08 -9.02 0.04
C ALA A 51 -12.05 -10.15 1.08
N LYS A 52 -11.36 -11.24 0.80
CA LYS A 52 -11.23 -12.39 1.71
C LYS A 52 -10.12 -12.23 2.74
N ILE A 53 -9.27 -11.20 2.62
CA ILE A 53 -8.21 -10.94 3.59
C ILE A 53 -8.85 -10.44 4.89
N SER A 54 -8.49 -11.09 5.99
CA SER A 54 -8.99 -10.70 7.31
C SER A 54 -8.55 -9.28 7.68
N GLY A 55 -9.46 -8.50 8.24
CA GLY A 55 -9.20 -7.12 8.67
C GLY A 55 -9.48 -6.06 7.61
N VAL A 56 -9.78 -6.44 6.38
CA VAL A 56 -10.13 -5.51 5.31
C VAL A 56 -11.57 -5.04 5.46
N SER A 57 -11.77 -3.72 5.43
CA SER A 57 -13.07 -3.08 5.54
C SER A 57 -13.76 -2.97 4.18
N ASN A 58 -13.04 -2.48 3.17
CA ASN A 58 -13.56 -2.31 1.82
C ASN A 58 -12.48 -2.63 0.78
N VAL A 59 -12.93 -3.00 -0.41
CA VAL A 59 -12.08 -3.10 -1.60
C VAL A 59 -12.54 -2.08 -2.63
N LEU A 60 -11.63 -1.22 -3.04
CA LEU A 60 -11.85 -0.23 -4.09
C LEU A 60 -11.33 -0.81 -5.40
N LEU A 61 -12.21 -1.05 -6.35
CA LEU A 61 -11.85 -1.54 -7.67
C LEU A 61 -11.82 -0.37 -8.66
N VAL A 62 -10.62 -0.04 -9.14
CA VAL A 62 -10.40 1.00 -10.14
C VAL A 62 -10.06 0.33 -11.47
N GLN A 63 -11.05 0.27 -12.35
CA GLN A 63 -10.89 -0.34 -13.67
C GLN A 63 -10.60 0.74 -14.72
N ASN A 64 -9.45 0.59 -15.37
CA ASN A 64 -9.03 1.45 -16.46
C ASN A 64 -8.12 0.65 -17.39
N PRO A 65 -8.34 0.68 -18.72
CA PRO A 65 -7.48 -0.03 -19.67
C PRO A 65 -5.98 0.33 -19.52
N ALA A 66 -5.66 1.56 -19.12
CA ALA A 66 -4.28 1.99 -18.86
C ALA A 66 -3.61 1.24 -17.70
N ASN A 67 -4.38 0.56 -16.83
CA ASN A 67 -3.87 -0.21 -15.71
C ASN A 67 -3.50 -1.67 -16.07
N GLU A 68 -3.67 -2.07 -17.32
CA GLU A 68 -3.31 -3.43 -17.76
C GLU A 68 -1.84 -3.76 -17.48
N ASN A 69 -0.97 -2.78 -17.74
CA ASN A 69 0.44 -2.86 -17.35
C ASN A 69 0.66 -1.95 -16.15
N ALA A 70 1.16 -2.50 -15.05
CA ALA A 70 1.34 -1.78 -13.80
C ALA A 70 2.47 -0.74 -13.86
N VAL A 71 2.29 0.30 -14.67
CA VAL A 71 3.25 1.40 -14.86
C VAL A 71 3.03 2.47 -13.81
N ALA A 72 4.05 2.74 -13.00
CA ALA A 72 3.97 3.70 -11.90
C ALA A 72 3.49 5.09 -12.34
N ALA A 73 3.87 5.53 -13.53
CA ALA A 73 3.43 6.82 -14.09
C ALA A 73 1.90 6.92 -14.28
N PHE A 74 1.24 5.80 -14.54
CA PHE A 74 -0.23 5.76 -14.70
C PHE A 74 -0.95 5.47 -13.38
N LEU A 75 -0.35 4.66 -12.51
CA LEU A 75 -0.97 4.28 -11.24
C LEU A 75 -0.88 5.39 -10.19
N ALA A 76 0.23 6.08 -10.08
CA ALA A 76 0.47 7.07 -9.03
C ALA A 76 -0.57 8.21 -8.99
N PRO A 77 -0.98 8.83 -10.11
CA PRO A 77 -2.03 9.85 -10.08
C PRO A 77 -3.38 9.34 -9.59
N GLN A 78 -3.72 8.08 -9.88
CA GLN A 78 -4.96 7.46 -9.43
C GLN A 78 -4.93 7.23 -7.91
N ILE A 79 -3.78 6.82 -7.38
CA ILE A 79 -3.58 6.65 -5.93
C ILE A 79 -3.61 8.01 -5.22
N GLU A 80 -2.95 9.02 -5.78
CA GLU A 80 -2.97 10.39 -5.25
C GLU A 80 -4.41 10.90 -5.07
N ALA A 81 -5.26 10.68 -6.07
CA ALA A 81 -6.66 11.10 -6.02
C ALA A 81 -7.45 10.42 -4.89
N LEU A 82 -7.15 9.15 -4.60
CA LEU A 82 -7.79 8.40 -3.50
C LEU A 82 -7.20 8.72 -2.14
N ALA A 83 -5.92 9.03 -2.08
CA ALA A 83 -5.15 9.17 -0.83
C ALA A 83 -5.64 10.30 0.07
N THR A 84 -6.39 11.27 -0.46
CA THR A 84 -6.95 12.38 0.32
C THR A 84 -7.89 11.93 1.45
N ASP A 85 -8.48 10.76 1.31
CA ASP A 85 -9.41 10.18 2.31
C ASP A 85 -8.71 9.27 3.32
N TYR A 86 -7.38 9.15 3.23
CA TYR A 86 -6.59 8.23 4.05
C TYR A 86 -5.45 8.96 4.76
N SER A 87 -5.12 8.49 5.96
CA SER A 87 -3.98 8.99 6.73
C SER A 87 -2.67 8.29 6.33
N HIS A 88 -2.76 7.05 5.88
CA HIS A 88 -1.63 6.23 5.50
C HIS A 88 -1.90 5.51 4.19
N VAL A 89 -0.85 5.38 3.37
CA VAL A 89 -0.87 4.59 2.13
C VAL A 89 0.26 3.56 2.22
N LEU A 90 -0.07 2.29 2.13
CA LEU A 90 0.86 1.18 2.21
C LEU A 90 0.87 0.38 0.91
N ALA A 91 2.02 -0.15 0.57
CA ALA A 91 2.17 -1.12 -0.51
C ALA A 91 3.15 -2.22 -0.09
N PRO A 92 3.09 -3.41 -0.73
CA PRO A 92 4.08 -4.45 -0.53
C PRO A 92 5.50 -3.96 -0.84
N SER A 93 6.48 -4.45 -0.09
CA SER A 93 7.90 -4.12 -0.28
C SER A 93 8.55 -5.03 -1.34
N THR A 94 7.93 -5.08 -2.50
CA THR A 94 8.34 -5.81 -3.70
C THR A 94 8.89 -4.85 -4.74
N THR A 95 9.38 -5.36 -5.86
CA THR A 95 9.78 -4.51 -7.00
C THR A 95 8.65 -3.63 -7.49
N PHE A 96 7.41 -4.13 -7.48
CA PHE A 96 6.20 -3.35 -7.76
C PHE A 96 6.04 -2.17 -6.79
N GLY A 97 6.06 -2.43 -5.49
CA GLY A 97 5.91 -1.38 -4.47
C GLY A 97 7.07 -0.39 -4.47
N LYS A 98 8.29 -0.87 -4.67
CA LYS A 98 9.51 -0.04 -4.72
C LYS A 98 9.57 0.87 -5.95
N ASP A 99 8.95 0.46 -7.06
CA ASP A 99 8.80 1.31 -8.25
C ASP A 99 7.70 2.37 -8.06
N LEU A 100 6.57 1.99 -7.48
CA LEU A 100 5.37 2.81 -7.39
C LEU A 100 5.43 3.83 -6.24
N MET A 101 5.79 3.41 -5.04
CA MET A 101 5.63 4.21 -3.82
C MET A 101 6.46 5.49 -3.76
N PRO A 102 7.71 5.55 -4.25
CA PRO A 102 8.44 6.82 -4.30
C PRO A 102 7.73 7.87 -5.14
N ARG A 103 7.11 7.45 -6.24
CA ARG A 103 6.33 8.36 -7.09
C ARG A 103 5.05 8.83 -6.39
N VAL A 104 4.33 7.94 -5.73
CA VAL A 104 3.14 8.29 -4.93
C VAL A 104 3.52 9.28 -3.82
N ALA A 105 4.59 9.00 -3.08
CA ALA A 105 5.07 9.87 -2.02
C ALA A 105 5.43 11.28 -2.54
N ALA A 106 6.09 11.34 -3.70
CA ALA A 106 6.43 12.62 -4.34
C ALA A 106 5.18 13.40 -4.77
N HIS A 107 4.17 12.74 -5.34
CA HIS A 107 2.90 13.36 -5.70
C HIS A 107 2.17 13.92 -4.47
N LEU A 108 2.20 13.18 -3.37
CA LEU A 108 1.55 13.61 -2.13
C LEU A 108 2.36 14.63 -1.33
N GLY A 109 3.62 14.87 -1.68
CA GLY A 109 4.53 15.70 -0.91
C GLY A 109 4.78 15.15 0.50
N ARG A 110 4.79 13.83 0.65
CA ARG A 110 4.94 13.12 1.93
C ARG A 110 6.18 12.23 1.92
N PRO A 111 6.79 11.98 3.10
CA PRO A 111 7.91 11.07 3.17
C PRO A 111 7.46 9.62 2.94
N GLN A 112 8.35 8.82 2.36
CA GLN A 112 8.20 7.37 2.28
C GLN A 112 9.13 6.70 3.30
N ILE A 113 8.60 5.69 4.00
CA ILE A 113 9.39 4.78 4.82
C ILE A 113 9.34 3.41 4.18
N SER A 114 10.48 2.95 3.65
CA SER A 114 10.56 1.67 2.95
C SER A 114 10.99 0.52 3.87
N ASP A 115 10.59 -0.69 3.51
CA ASP A 115 10.99 -1.95 4.17
C ASP A 115 10.65 -1.98 5.67
N ILE A 116 9.47 -1.51 6.06
CA ILE A 116 9.05 -1.53 7.46
C ILE A 116 9.01 -2.98 7.98
N MET A 117 9.71 -3.23 9.07
CA MET A 117 9.75 -4.51 9.79
C MET A 117 8.77 -4.56 10.95
N ARG A 118 8.54 -3.41 11.60
CA ARG A 118 7.74 -3.31 12.81
C ARG A 118 7.11 -1.94 12.92
N VAL A 119 5.89 -1.92 13.41
CA VAL A 119 5.13 -0.72 13.72
C VAL A 119 5.19 -0.50 15.24
N GLU A 120 5.79 0.60 15.66
CA GLU A 120 5.82 1.01 17.07
C GLU A 120 4.59 1.87 17.43
N SER A 121 4.20 2.73 16.48
CA SER A 121 2.98 3.54 16.55
C SER A 121 2.54 3.93 15.15
N SER A 122 1.47 4.71 15.02
CA SER A 122 1.02 5.21 13.72
C SER A 122 2.05 6.09 13.00
N HIS A 123 3.07 6.56 13.69
CA HIS A 123 4.10 7.46 13.14
C HIS A 123 5.54 6.97 13.36
N VAL A 124 5.75 5.88 14.11
CA VAL A 124 7.08 5.36 14.45
C VAL A 124 7.23 3.93 13.96
N PHE A 125 8.29 3.68 13.20
CA PHE A 125 8.52 2.43 12.51
C PHE A 125 9.97 1.98 12.62
N ASP A 126 10.18 0.67 12.66
CA ASP A 126 11.51 0.07 12.56
C ASP A 126 11.74 -0.43 11.13
N ARG A 127 12.92 -0.14 10.59
CA ARG A 127 13.33 -0.59 9.27
C ARG A 127 14.80 -1.03 9.26
N PRO A 128 15.17 -1.99 8.41
CA PRO A 128 16.57 -2.39 8.28
C PRO A 128 17.38 -1.35 7.51
N ILE A 129 18.61 -1.17 7.92
CA ILE A 129 19.62 -0.37 7.23
C ILE A 129 20.92 -1.18 7.13
N TYR A 130 21.88 -0.71 6.33
CA TYR A 130 23.15 -1.41 6.09
C TYR A 130 22.95 -2.88 5.68
N ALA A 131 22.12 -3.10 4.65
CA ALA A 131 21.78 -4.43 4.14
C ALA A 131 21.26 -5.40 5.24
N GLY A 132 20.51 -4.88 6.20
CA GLY A 132 19.93 -5.68 7.30
C GLY A 132 20.84 -5.89 8.51
N ASN A 133 22.04 -5.30 8.53
CA ASN A 133 22.97 -5.42 9.67
C ASN A 133 22.60 -4.53 10.87
N ALA A 134 21.76 -3.53 10.65
CA ALA A 134 21.26 -2.65 11.69
C ALA A 134 19.79 -2.36 11.48
N ILE A 135 19.10 -1.94 12.54
CA ILE A 135 17.70 -1.53 12.53
C ILE A 135 17.65 -0.06 12.94
N ALA A 136 17.00 0.76 12.12
CA ALA A 136 16.71 2.15 12.44
C ALA A 136 15.25 2.29 12.86
N THR A 137 15.02 2.99 13.97
CA THR A 137 13.70 3.46 14.35
C THR A 137 13.52 4.87 13.77
N VAL A 138 12.50 5.04 12.95
CA VAL A 138 12.23 6.29 12.25
C VAL A 138 10.85 6.82 12.60
N GLU A 139 10.74 8.13 12.70
CA GLU A 139 9.48 8.81 12.96
C GLU A 139 9.07 9.60 11.72
N ALA A 140 7.83 9.38 11.28
CA ALA A 140 7.23 10.16 10.22
C ALA A 140 6.63 11.44 10.80
N PRO A 141 6.80 12.62 10.15
CA PRO A 141 6.10 13.83 10.56
C PRO A 141 4.58 13.67 10.38
N GLU A 142 3.81 14.33 11.23
CA GLU A 142 2.35 14.42 11.13
C GLU A 142 1.85 15.20 9.90
#